data_aa0cd17a66f5086ba3c97eebcc7b126a
#
_entry.id   aa0cd17a66f5086ba3c97eebcc7b126a
#
_cell.length_a   1.000
_cell.length_b   1.000
_cell.length_c   1.000
_cell.angle_alpha   90.00
_cell.angle_beta   90.00
_cell.angle_gamma   90.00
#
_symmetry.space_group_name_H-M   'P 1'
#
loop_
_entity.id
_entity.type
_entity.pdbx_description
1 polymer ?
#
loop_
_entity_poly.entity_id
_entity_poly.type
_entity_poly.pdbx_seq_one_letter_code
_entity_poly.pdbx_strand_id
1 'polypeptide(L)'
;MGIILLLGFIFCICLNIFILDEPKKQTKSNTTIDPSQRKRNLINWAYNNEQKIEITYKKFNGEITKRIIQPLTTIYTDKLGKYNEEYIQAFCYLRNEERTFRFDRIIQIKKLNKDI
;
A
#
# COMPACT_ATOMS: atom_id res chain seq x y z
N MET A 1 -23.32 -54.85 0.32
CA MET A 1 -24.09 -53.62 0.06
C MET A 1 -23.78 -52.52 1.04
N GLY A 2 -23.63 -52.82 2.31
CA GLY A 2 -23.33 -51.84 3.33
C GLY A 2 -21.93 -51.20 3.21
N ILE A 3 -21.01 -51.85 2.58
CA ILE A 3 -19.64 -51.37 2.44
C ILE A 3 -19.58 -50.13 1.53
N ILE A 4 -20.42 -50.09 0.52
CA ILE A 4 -20.43 -49.00 -0.45
C ILE A 4 -20.97 -47.75 0.21
N LEU A 5 -21.96 -47.89 1.07
CA LEU A 5 -22.51 -46.76 1.84
C LEU A 5 -21.48 -46.16 2.79
N LEU A 6 -20.68 -46.99 3.42
CA LEU A 6 -19.62 -46.53 4.32
C LEU A 6 -18.59 -45.70 3.59
N LEU A 7 -18.23 -46.11 2.37
CA LEU A 7 -17.30 -45.35 1.57
C LEU A 7 -17.83 -43.98 1.22
N GLY A 8 -19.13 -43.93 0.93
CA GLY A 8 -19.79 -42.61 0.67
C GLY A 8 -19.74 -41.72 1.88
N PHE A 9 -19.96 -42.23 3.05
CA PHE A 9 -19.88 -41.43 4.28
C PHE A 9 -18.49 -40.88 4.55
N ILE A 10 -17.49 -41.70 4.35
CA ILE A 10 -16.11 -41.29 4.54
C ILE A 10 -15.77 -40.16 3.57
N PHE A 11 -16.23 -40.27 2.36
CA PHE A 11 -16.00 -39.27 1.34
C PHE A 11 -16.68 -37.92 1.73
N CYS A 12 -17.89 -37.99 2.23
CA CYS A 12 -18.60 -36.80 2.68
C CYS A 12 -17.90 -36.14 3.85
N ILE A 13 -17.38 -36.90 4.78
CA ILE A 13 -16.64 -36.37 5.89
C ILE A 13 -15.38 -35.66 5.43
N CYS A 14 -14.70 -36.19 4.47
CA CYS A 14 -13.52 -35.56 3.92
C CYS A 14 -13.85 -34.22 3.26
N LEU A 15 -14.95 -34.16 2.55
CA LEU A 15 -15.41 -32.90 1.94
C LEU A 15 -15.77 -31.88 2.99
N ASN A 16 -16.42 -32.29 4.05
CA ASN A 16 -16.78 -31.37 5.12
C ASN A 16 -15.55 -30.82 5.83
N ILE A 17 -14.56 -31.62 6.04
CA ILE A 17 -13.30 -31.16 6.62
C ILE A 17 -12.64 -30.15 5.73
N PHE A 18 -12.69 -30.36 4.43
CA PHE A 18 -12.12 -29.45 3.48
C PHE A 18 -12.81 -28.08 3.49
N ILE A 19 -14.12 -28.08 3.62
CA ILE A 19 -14.91 -26.85 3.71
C ILE A 19 -14.64 -26.10 5.01
N LEU A 20 -14.37 -26.80 6.08
CA LEU A 20 -14.08 -26.18 7.36
C LEU A 20 -12.73 -25.47 7.42
N ASP A 21 -11.86 -25.72 6.48
CA ASP A 21 -10.60 -25.01 6.38
C ASP A 21 -10.74 -23.60 5.86
N GLU A 22 -11.91 -23.24 5.47
CA GLU A 22 -12.17 -21.87 5.21
C GLU A 22 -12.41 -21.07 6.43
N PRO A 23 -12.62 -19.96 6.15
CA PRO A 23 -11.77 -18.86 5.89
C PRO A 23 -11.09 -18.57 7.17
N LYS A 24 -9.86 -18.68 7.12
CA LYS A 24 -9.09 -18.08 8.17
C LYS A 24 -9.61 -16.69 8.32
N LYS A 25 -10.50 -16.56 9.23
CA LYS A 25 -10.90 -15.24 9.68
C LYS A 25 -9.62 -14.49 9.82
N GLN A 26 -9.46 -13.53 8.99
CA GLN A 26 -8.43 -12.56 9.19
C GLN A 26 -8.48 -12.21 10.64
N THR A 27 -7.59 -12.77 11.37
CA THR A 27 -7.28 -12.24 12.67
C THR A 27 -7.02 -10.79 12.37
N LYS A 28 -7.91 -9.93 12.81
CA LYS A 28 -7.58 -8.53 12.89
C LYS A 28 -6.43 -8.48 13.86
N SER A 29 -5.27 -8.76 13.36
CA SER A 29 -4.09 -8.41 14.08
C SER A 29 -4.18 -6.92 14.19
N ASN A 30 -4.38 -6.43 15.38
CA ASN A 30 -4.19 -5.04 15.71
C ASN A 30 -2.70 -4.73 15.59
N THR A 31 -2.15 -5.07 14.45
CA THR A 31 -0.82 -4.65 14.10
C THR A 31 -0.96 -3.19 13.78
N THR A 32 -0.61 -2.39 14.74
CA THR A 32 -0.47 -0.96 14.53
C THR A 32 0.57 -0.81 13.43
N ILE A 33 0.10 -0.64 12.21
CA ILE A 33 1.00 -0.42 11.08
C ILE A 33 1.73 0.87 11.35
N ASP A 34 3.04 0.80 11.38
CA ASP A 34 3.90 1.96 11.52
C ASP A 34 3.48 3.03 10.50
N PRO A 35 3.35 4.30 10.92
CA PRO A 35 2.97 5.38 10.00
C PRO A 35 3.86 5.47 8.77
N SER A 36 5.13 5.17 8.91
CA SER A 36 6.07 5.13 7.79
C SER A 36 5.68 4.04 6.80
N GLN A 37 5.35 2.85 7.29
CA GLN A 37 4.94 1.75 6.43
C GLN A 37 3.63 2.05 5.71
N ARG A 38 2.70 2.74 6.38
CA ARG A 38 1.45 3.17 5.75
C ARG A 38 1.71 4.10 4.57
N LYS A 39 2.61 5.06 4.73
CA LYS A 39 2.99 5.97 3.64
C LYS A 39 3.61 5.20 2.48
N ARG A 40 4.49 4.25 2.75
CA ARG A 40 5.10 3.41 1.72
C ARG A 40 4.05 2.63 0.93
N ASN A 41 3.11 2.04 1.63
CA ASN A 41 2.05 1.26 1.02
C ASN A 41 1.18 2.13 0.11
N LEU A 42 0.87 3.34 0.53
CA LEU A 42 0.06 4.28 -0.27
C LEU A 42 0.80 4.73 -1.54
N ILE A 43 2.09 5.00 -1.44
CA ILE A 43 2.90 5.36 -2.61
C ILE A 43 2.96 4.21 -3.60
N ASN A 44 3.22 2.99 -3.12
CA ASN A 44 3.26 1.82 -3.98
C ASN A 44 1.91 1.54 -4.64
N TRP A 45 0.83 1.69 -3.87
CA TRP A 45 -0.51 1.55 -4.42
C TRP A 45 -0.77 2.58 -5.52
N ALA A 46 -0.45 3.83 -5.28
CA ALA A 46 -0.66 4.90 -6.25
C ALA A 46 0.18 4.69 -7.52
N TYR A 47 1.41 4.26 -7.35
CA TYR A 47 2.28 3.94 -8.48
C TYR A 47 1.72 2.78 -9.31
N ASN A 48 1.33 1.69 -8.66
CA ASN A 48 0.84 0.50 -9.35
C ASN A 48 -0.49 0.74 -10.06
N ASN A 49 -1.30 1.64 -9.55
CA ASN A 49 -2.63 1.92 -10.09
C ASN A 49 -2.69 3.23 -10.89
N GLU A 50 -1.56 3.88 -11.08
CA GLU A 50 -1.47 5.16 -11.79
C GLU A 50 -2.46 6.19 -11.23
N GLN A 51 -2.52 6.26 -9.90
CA GLN A 51 -3.45 7.14 -9.21
C GLN A 51 -2.75 8.36 -8.63
N LYS A 52 -3.53 9.44 -8.55
CA LYS A 52 -3.09 10.66 -7.87
C LYS A 52 -3.32 10.54 -6.38
N ILE A 53 -2.42 11.11 -5.61
CA ILE A 53 -2.55 11.19 -4.16
C ILE A 53 -2.26 12.61 -3.70
N GLU A 54 -2.81 12.99 -2.55
CA GLU A 54 -2.49 14.26 -1.91
C GLU A 54 -1.44 14.01 -0.85
N ILE A 55 -0.33 14.74 -0.92
CA ILE A 55 0.70 14.68 0.11
C ILE A 55 0.78 15.99 0.86
N THR A 56 1.06 15.91 2.15
CA THR A 56 1.48 17.04 2.96
C THR A 56 2.99 17.00 3.05
N TYR A 57 3.63 17.99 2.49
CA TYR A 57 5.08 18.00 2.28
C TYR A 57 5.74 19.15 3.02
N LYS A 58 6.81 18.84 3.75
CA LYS A 58 7.61 19.85 4.43
C LYS A 58 8.78 20.26 3.53
N LYS A 59 8.77 21.49 3.09
CA LYS A 59 9.84 22.03 2.27
C LYS A 59 11.15 22.16 3.05
N PHE A 60 12.21 22.36 2.33
CA PHE A 60 13.53 22.59 2.91
C PHE A 60 13.57 23.73 3.94
N ASN A 61 12.81 24.78 3.69
CA ASN A 61 12.73 25.94 4.60
C ASN A 61 11.78 25.74 5.78
N GLY A 62 11.20 24.56 5.94
CA GLY A 62 10.26 24.26 7.00
C GLY A 62 8.80 24.53 6.67
N GLU A 63 8.51 25.17 5.55
CA GLU A 63 7.15 25.44 5.11
C GLU A 63 6.41 24.17 4.75
N ILE A 64 5.17 24.03 5.22
CA ILE A 64 4.34 22.87 4.96
C ILE A 64 3.36 23.21 3.84
N THR A 65 3.33 22.37 2.81
CA THR A 65 2.44 22.53 1.66
C THR A 65 1.70 21.25 1.36
N LYS A 66 0.48 21.39 0.83
CA LYS A 66 -0.29 20.26 0.32
C LYS A 66 -0.14 20.22 -1.20
N ARG A 67 0.14 19.04 -1.72
CA ARG A 67 0.35 18.85 -3.15
C ARG A 67 -0.34 17.60 -3.64
N ILE A 68 -0.92 17.70 -4.82
CA ILE A 68 -1.43 16.54 -5.53
C ILE A 68 -0.33 16.06 -6.45
N ILE A 69 0.04 14.80 -6.31
CA ILE A 69 1.10 14.17 -7.11
C ILE A 69 0.64 12.84 -7.67
N GLN A 70 1.25 12.43 -8.76
CA GLN A 70 1.12 11.08 -9.29
C GLN A 70 2.50 10.44 -9.27
N PRO A 71 2.72 9.41 -8.45
CA PRO A 71 4.02 8.75 -8.39
C PRO A 71 4.41 8.14 -9.74
N LEU A 72 5.62 8.43 -10.18
CA LEU A 72 6.21 7.86 -11.41
C LEU A 72 7.20 6.75 -11.11
N THR A 73 7.61 6.64 -9.85
CA THR A 73 8.50 5.58 -9.37
C THR A 73 8.02 5.09 -8.02
N THR A 74 8.50 3.92 -7.62
CA THR A 74 8.45 3.49 -6.23
C THR A 74 9.51 4.23 -5.43
N ILE A 75 9.52 4.03 -4.11
CA ILE A 75 10.53 4.63 -3.25
C ILE A 75 11.90 4.03 -3.58
N TYR A 76 12.87 4.88 -3.84
CA TYR A 76 14.23 4.46 -4.13
C TYR A 76 15.23 5.19 -3.25
N THR A 77 16.38 4.58 -3.04
CA THR A 77 17.47 5.17 -2.26
C THR A 77 18.50 5.73 -3.22
N ASP A 78 18.93 6.96 -2.98
CA ASP A 78 20.03 7.55 -3.71
C ASP A 78 21.35 6.98 -3.19
N LYS A 79 21.91 6.07 -3.95
CA LYS A 79 23.16 5.40 -3.59
C LYS A 79 24.39 6.31 -3.70
N LEU A 80 24.26 7.40 -4.40
CA LEU A 80 25.34 8.38 -4.57
C LEU A 80 25.32 9.43 -3.47
N GLY A 81 24.23 9.50 -2.73
CA GLY A 81 24.07 10.41 -1.62
C GLY A 81 24.80 9.95 -0.36
N LYS A 82 25.34 10.90 0.36
CA LYS A 82 26.08 10.68 1.61
C LYS A 82 25.24 10.05 2.73
N TYR A 83 23.91 10.06 2.60
CA TYR A 83 23.00 9.78 3.71
C TYR A 83 21.93 8.72 3.45
N ASN A 84 22.02 7.91 2.43
CA ASN A 84 21.03 6.87 2.12
C ASN A 84 19.56 7.36 2.18
N GLU A 85 19.31 8.55 1.69
CA GLU A 85 17.99 9.15 1.72
C GLU A 85 17.07 8.51 0.70
N GLU A 86 15.81 8.38 1.07
CA GLU A 86 14.80 7.80 0.20
C GLU A 86 14.02 8.88 -0.55
N TYR A 87 13.74 8.62 -1.82
CA TYR A 87 13.08 9.55 -2.72
C TYR A 87 11.98 8.86 -3.51
N ILE A 88 11.04 9.67 -4.00
CA ILE A 88 10.13 9.27 -5.07
C ILE A 88 10.17 10.32 -6.16
N GLN A 89 10.01 9.89 -7.39
CA GLN A 89 9.81 10.78 -8.51
C GLN A 89 8.32 10.80 -8.85
N ALA A 90 7.74 11.98 -8.98
CA ALA A 90 6.32 12.12 -9.19
C ALA A 90 6.01 13.36 -10.02
N PHE A 91 4.89 13.29 -10.73
CA PHE A 91 4.36 14.47 -11.39
C PHE A 91 3.62 15.34 -10.37
N CYS A 92 4.03 16.59 -10.24
CA CYS A 92 3.44 17.54 -9.30
C CYS A 92 2.44 18.44 -10.03
N TYR A 93 1.16 18.33 -9.70
CA TYR A 93 0.11 19.11 -10.35
C TYR A 93 0.10 20.57 -9.92
N LEU A 94 0.67 20.90 -8.77
CA LEU A 94 0.82 22.27 -8.32
C LEU A 94 1.79 23.05 -9.22
N ARG A 95 2.89 22.41 -9.62
CA ARG A 95 3.92 23.00 -10.46
C ARG A 95 3.81 22.60 -11.91
N ASN A 96 2.94 21.65 -12.22
CA ASN A 96 2.73 21.08 -13.54
C ASN A 96 4.04 20.57 -14.17
N GLU A 97 4.84 19.90 -13.35
CA GLU A 97 6.13 19.33 -13.78
C GLU A 97 6.50 18.11 -12.94
N GLU A 98 7.42 17.30 -13.43
CA GLU A 98 7.98 16.21 -12.66
C GLU A 98 8.91 16.75 -11.59
N ARG A 99 8.81 16.17 -10.38
CA ARG A 99 9.65 16.54 -9.26
C ARG A 99 10.07 15.32 -8.45
N THR A 100 11.21 15.46 -7.81
CA THR A 100 11.70 14.47 -6.86
C THR A 100 11.31 14.91 -5.45
N PHE A 101 10.65 14.02 -4.72
CA PHE A 101 10.23 14.26 -3.35
C PHE A 101 11.02 13.36 -2.41
N ARG A 102 11.47 13.94 -1.33
CA ARG A 102 12.17 13.20 -0.29
C ARG A 102 11.14 12.53 0.63
N PHE A 103 11.27 11.23 0.82
CA PHE A 103 10.27 10.44 1.54
C PHE A 103 10.07 10.90 2.99
N ASP A 104 11.15 11.20 3.69
CA ASP A 104 11.09 11.64 5.09
C ASP A 104 10.43 13.00 5.28
N ARG A 105 10.29 13.80 4.22
CA ARG A 105 9.60 15.09 4.25
C ARG A 105 8.12 14.98 3.94
N ILE A 106 7.66 13.82 3.53
CA ILE A 106 6.22 13.58 3.35
C ILE A 106 5.63 13.27 4.72
N ILE A 107 4.83 14.21 5.23
CA ILE A 107 4.23 14.09 6.57
C ILE A 107 3.03 13.17 6.54
N GLN A 108 2.16 13.33 5.54
CA GLN A 108 0.91 12.61 5.42
C GLN A 108 0.57 12.37 3.96
N ILE A 109 -0.09 11.26 3.68
CA ILE A 109 -0.60 10.93 2.36
C ILE A 109 -2.08 10.59 2.47
N LYS A 110 -2.88 11.15 1.56
CA LYS A 110 -4.30 10.83 1.43
C LYS A 110 -4.59 10.34 0.03
N LYS A 111 -5.40 9.31 -0.07
CA LYS A 111 -6.00 8.92 -1.34
C LYS A 111 -7.00 9.99 -1.74
N LEU A 112 -6.95 10.38 -3.01
CA LEU A 112 -7.98 11.24 -3.54
C LEU A 112 -9.23 10.40 -3.77
N ASN A 113 -10.34 10.82 -3.18
CA ASN A 113 -11.62 10.20 -3.48
C ASN A 113 -11.96 10.55 -4.92
N LYS A 114 -12.17 9.52 -5.72
CA LYS A 114 -12.79 9.73 -7.01
C LYS A 114 -14.26 9.99 -6.76
N ASP A 115 -14.56 11.21 -6.48
CA ASP A 115 -15.95 11.61 -6.45
C ASP A 115 -16.46 11.64 -7.86
N ILE A 116 -17.39 10.87 -8.01
CA ILE A 116 -18.14 10.66 -9.21
C ILE A 116 -19.01 11.88 -9.53
#